data_7428448508f0eaab5e26a865d1983af7
#
_entry.id   7428448508f0eaab5e26a865d1983af7
#
_cell.length_a   1.000
_cell.length_b   1.000
_cell.length_c   1.000
_cell.angle_alpha   90.00
_cell.angle_beta   90.00
_cell.angle_gamma   90.00
#
_symmetry.space_group_name_H-M   'P 1'
#
loop_
_entity.id
_entity.type
_entity.pdbx_description
1 polymer ?
#
loop_
_entity_poly.entity_id
_entity_poly.type
_entity_poly.pdbx_seq_one_letter_code
_entity_poly.pdbx_strand_id
1 'polypeptide(L)'
;AGEEQTDVVYTTTTGVYAVGMGEIKEYQWMNFINSNVSTTNMNHIILLDETKFIGFYFDDYNHMQKVSIFTKTNLDEVMDKKVLVLAGYYVPQEVKSRVVQFNKTNPEYRIVIKEYHTYDTMEDGMAGYNRLNMDILERGLPDILIVDSYFPVSGYISKGLLADIDALIAADE
;
A
#
# COMPACT_ATOMS: atom_id res chain seq x y z
N ALA A 1 -19.38 3.28 21.82
CA ALA A 1 -18.84 3.43 20.48
C ALA A 1 -20.01 3.85 19.59
N GLY A 2 -19.99 5.09 19.09
CA GLY A 2 -21.02 5.60 18.21
C GLY A 2 -20.89 4.87 16.87
N GLU A 3 -22.03 4.49 16.28
CA GLU A 3 -22.10 3.99 14.92
C GLU A 3 -21.59 5.13 14.00
N GLU A 4 -20.49 4.90 13.31
CA GLU A 4 -19.96 5.86 12.32
C GLU A 4 -20.87 5.79 11.10
N GLN A 5 -21.80 6.72 11.00
CA GLN A 5 -22.70 6.81 9.86
C GLN A 5 -21.90 7.22 8.61
N THR A 6 -21.80 6.30 7.65
CA THR A 6 -21.15 6.55 6.35
C THR A 6 -22.20 7.08 5.38
N ASP A 7 -22.00 8.31 4.90
CA ASP A 7 -22.93 8.98 3.99
C ASP A 7 -22.46 8.92 2.54
N VAL A 8 -21.15 8.92 2.32
CA VAL A 8 -20.55 8.88 0.97
C VAL A 8 -19.41 7.87 0.94
N VAL A 9 -19.41 7.02 -0.09
CA VAL A 9 -18.29 6.12 -0.42
C VAL A 9 -17.77 6.48 -1.79
N TYR A 10 -16.44 6.59 -1.91
CA TYR A 10 -15.78 6.93 -3.17
C TYR A 10 -14.47 6.17 -3.35
N THR A 11 -13.98 6.16 -4.57
CA THR A 11 -12.72 5.50 -4.93
C THR A 11 -11.65 6.52 -5.30
N THR A 12 -10.42 6.15 -5.03
CA THR A 12 -9.21 6.83 -5.50
C THR A 12 -8.33 5.83 -6.25
N THR A 13 -7.15 6.25 -6.68
CA THR A 13 -6.15 5.34 -7.27
C THR A 13 -5.53 4.37 -6.27
N THR A 14 -5.74 4.56 -4.97
CA THR A 14 -5.13 3.76 -3.90
C THR A 14 -6.12 2.90 -3.14
N GLY A 15 -7.42 3.19 -3.21
CA GLY A 15 -8.39 2.45 -2.42
C GLY A 15 -9.81 2.99 -2.45
N VAL A 16 -10.59 2.47 -1.53
CA VAL A 16 -11.97 2.87 -1.25
C VAL A 16 -12.02 3.65 0.06
N TYR A 17 -12.70 4.77 0.03
CA TYR A 17 -12.80 5.69 1.17
C TYR A 17 -14.27 5.97 1.49
N ALA A 18 -14.52 6.28 2.74
CA ALA A 18 -15.83 6.66 3.24
C ALA A 18 -15.76 7.97 4.01
N VAL A 19 -16.78 8.79 3.88
CA VAL A 19 -16.91 10.05 4.60
C VAL A 19 -18.26 10.07 5.32
N GLY A 20 -18.25 10.38 6.61
CA GLY A 20 -19.43 10.73 7.37
C GLY A 20 -19.65 12.23 7.36
N MET A 21 -20.81 12.67 6.91
CA MET A 21 -21.12 14.12 6.76
C MET A 21 -21.28 14.84 8.10
N GLY A 22 -21.49 14.11 9.20
CA GLY A 22 -21.62 14.69 10.53
C GLY A 22 -20.33 15.26 11.13
N GLU A 23 -19.16 14.71 10.77
CA GLU A 23 -17.85 15.08 11.32
C GLU A 23 -16.80 15.45 10.25
N ILE A 24 -17.13 15.37 8.97
CA ILE A 24 -16.20 15.58 7.82
C ILE A 24 -14.90 14.78 8.04
N LYS A 25 -15.02 13.54 8.48
CA LYS A 25 -13.89 12.66 8.72
C LYS A 25 -13.84 11.59 7.64
N GLU A 26 -12.70 11.50 6.97
CA GLU A 26 -12.44 10.50 5.95
C GLU A 26 -11.85 9.23 6.59
N TYR A 27 -12.37 8.08 6.16
CA TYR A 27 -11.89 6.77 6.58
C TYR A 27 -11.51 5.94 5.35
N GLN A 28 -10.32 5.39 5.33
CA GLN A 28 -9.94 4.43 4.31
C GLN A 28 -10.58 3.08 4.64
N TRP A 29 -11.56 2.67 3.85
CA TRP A 29 -12.21 1.37 4.00
C TRP A 29 -11.36 0.24 3.45
N MET A 30 -10.66 0.50 2.35
CA MET A 30 -9.85 -0.50 1.67
C MET A 30 -8.65 0.16 0.99
N ASN A 31 -7.47 -0.39 1.20
CA ASN A 31 -6.31 -0.14 0.35
C ASN A 31 -6.21 -1.28 -0.66
N PHE A 32 -6.14 -0.98 -1.96
CA PHE A 32 -6.16 -2.00 -3.01
C PHE A 32 -5.03 -3.00 -2.84
N ILE A 33 -3.79 -2.54 -2.74
CA ILE A 33 -2.62 -3.41 -2.68
C ILE A 33 -2.63 -4.25 -1.39
N ASN A 34 -2.90 -3.61 -0.25
CA ASN A 34 -2.96 -4.29 1.03
C ASN A 34 -4.13 -5.28 1.13
N SER A 35 -5.13 -5.14 0.27
CA SER A 35 -6.24 -6.09 0.11
C SER A 35 -6.03 -7.09 -1.05
N ASN A 36 -4.80 -7.19 -1.57
CA ASN A 36 -4.42 -8.07 -2.68
C ASN A 36 -5.19 -7.80 -3.99
N VAL A 37 -5.52 -6.55 -4.25
CA VAL A 37 -6.19 -6.11 -5.50
C VAL A 37 -5.21 -5.31 -6.33
N SER A 38 -4.88 -5.82 -7.52
CA SER A 38 -4.02 -5.12 -8.49
C SER A 38 -4.89 -4.25 -9.38
N THR A 39 -5.19 -3.04 -8.94
CA THR A 39 -5.94 -2.04 -9.72
C THR A 39 -5.54 -0.64 -9.32
N THR A 40 -5.72 0.29 -10.25
CA THR A 40 -5.63 1.73 -10.02
C THR A 40 -7.00 2.40 -10.02
N ASN A 41 -8.06 1.64 -10.36
CA ASN A 41 -9.40 2.17 -10.40
C ASN A 41 -10.45 1.10 -10.14
N MET A 42 -11.36 1.38 -9.22
CA MET A 42 -12.58 0.61 -9.00
C MET A 42 -13.77 1.40 -9.57
N ASN A 43 -14.23 1.00 -10.75
CA ASN A 43 -15.17 1.78 -11.55
C ASN A 43 -16.55 1.94 -10.89
N HIS A 44 -17.01 0.90 -10.20
CA HIS A 44 -18.31 0.91 -9.53
C HIS A 44 -18.21 0.16 -8.20
N ILE A 45 -18.96 0.67 -7.22
CA ILE A 45 -19.15 0.05 -5.91
C ILE A 45 -20.63 -0.07 -5.64
N ILE A 46 -21.05 -1.24 -5.16
CA ILE A 46 -22.41 -1.48 -4.66
C ILE A 46 -22.29 -1.91 -3.21
N LEU A 47 -22.78 -1.09 -2.29
CA LEU A 47 -22.81 -1.45 -0.87
C LEU A 47 -23.86 -2.51 -0.64
N LEU A 48 -23.50 -3.58 0.07
CA LEU A 48 -24.41 -4.64 0.49
C LEU A 48 -24.87 -4.43 1.94
N ASP A 49 -23.94 -4.06 2.79
CA ASP A 49 -24.16 -3.69 4.19
C ASP A 49 -22.99 -2.82 4.69
N GLU A 50 -22.94 -2.51 5.99
CA GLU A 50 -21.89 -1.68 6.60
C GLU A 50 -20.49 -2.30 6.56
N THR A 51 -20.40 -3.60 6.28
CA THR A 51 -19.15 -4.37 6.27
C THR A 51 -18.79 -4.95 4.92
N LYS A 52 -19.72 -4.92 3.94
CA LYS A 52 -19.55 -5.59 2.65
C LYS A 52 -19.94 -4.73 1.48
N PHE A 53 -19.18 -4.84 0.41
CA PHE A 53 -19.50 -4.22 -0.87
C PHE A 53 -19.07 -5.09 -2.05
N ILE A 54 -19.71 -4.88 -3.20
CA ILE A 54 -19.29 -5.42 -4.50
C ILE A 54 -18.47 -4.35 -5.20
N GLY A 55 -17.28 -4.70 -5.66
CA GLY A 55 -16.43 -3.83 -6.48
C GLY A 55 -16.27 -4.37 -7.89
N PHE A 56 -16.38 -3.46 -8.88
CA PHE A 56 -16.13 -3.72 -10.29
C PHE A 56 -14.84 -2.99 -10.66
N TYR A 57 -13.83 -3.71 -11.11
CA TYR A 57 -12.51 -3.14 -11.38
C TYR A 57 -11.77 -3.87 -12.51
N PHE A 58 -10.79 -3.19 -13.08
CA PHE A 58 -9.86 -3.81 -14.01
C PHE A 58 -8.66 -4.34 -13.20
N ASP A 59 -8.38 -5.64 -13.33
CA ASP A 59 -7.20 -6.26 -12.71
C ASP A 59 -5.98 -5.99 -13.60
N ASP A 60 -5.10 -5.09 -13.17
CA ASP A 60 -3.94 -4.66 -13.94
C ASP A 60 -2.92 -5.79 -14.17
N TYR A 61 -2.89 -6.79 -13.29
CA TYR A 61 -1.99 -7.94 -13.44
C TYR A 61 -2.47 -8.96 -14.48
N ASN A 62 -3.78 -9.27 -14.47
CA ASN A 62 -4.36 -10.26 -15.36
C ASN A 62 -4.97 -9.64 -16.63
N HIS A 63 -4.96 -8.31 -16.74
CA HIS A 63 -5.54 -7.54 -17.86
C HIS A 63 -7.01 -7.90 -18.16
N MET A 64 -7.83 -8.01 -17.11
CA MET A 64 -9.25 -8.37 -17.25
C MET A 64 -10.16 -7.62 -16.29
N GLN A 65 -11.43 -7.45 -16.68
CA GLN A 65 -12.47 -6.96 -15.79
C GLN A 65 -12.80 -8.00 -14.72
N LYS A 66 -12.92 -7.56 -13.48
CA LYS A 66 -13.29 -8.38 -12.34
C LYS A 66 -14.44 -7.79 -11.56
N VAL A 67 -15.20 -8.69 -10.94
CA VAL A 67 -16.22 -8.39 -9.94
C VAL A 67 -15.88 -9.20 -8.70
N SER A 68 -15.80 -8.54 -7.56
CA SER A 68 -15.49 -9.20 -6.29
C SER A 68 -16.35 -8.67 -5.16
N ILE A 69 -16.65 -9.54 -4.20
CA ILE A 69 -17.24 -9.15 -2.93
C ILE A 69 -16.09 -8.90 -1.96
N PHE A 70 -16.10 -7.74 -1.34
CA PHE A 70 -15.15 -7.35 -0.30
C PHE A 70 -15.85 -7.32 1.04
N THR A 71 -15.18 -7.85 2.06
CA THR A 71 -15.67 -7.83 3.44
C THR A 71 -14.65 -7.07 4.29
N LYS A 72 -15.12 -6.09 5.06
CA LYS A 72 -14.29 -5.40 6.05
C LYS A 72 -13.90 -6.40 7.13
N THR A 73 -12.61 -6.51 7.40
CA THR A 73 -12.05 -7.45 8.37
C THR A 73 -10.99 -6.73 9.20
N ASN A 74 -10.80 -7.15 10.44
CA ASN A 74 -9.73 -6.61 11.27
C ASN A 74 -8.38 -7.05 10.71
N LEU A 75 -7.40 -6.14 10.76
CA LEU A 75 -6.06 -6.41 10.25
C LEU A 75 -5.43 -7.64 10.92
N ASP A 76 -5.66 -7.80 12.21
CA ASP A 76 -5.14 -8.93 13.02
C ASP A 76 -5.70 -10.29 12.58
N GLU A 77 -6.91 -10.34 12.01
CA GLU A 77 -7.53 -11.57 11.51
C GLU A 77 -6.98 -12.01 10.14
N VAL A 78 -6.31 -11.09 9.43
CA VAL A 78 -5.76 -11.33 8.08
C VAL A 78 -4.25 -11.62 8.13
N MET A 79 -3.58 -11.40 9.27
CA MET A 79 -2.14 -11.42 9.41
C MET A 79 -1.60 -12.74 10.00
N ASP A 80 -1.87 -13.87 9.33
CA ASP A 80 -1.17 -15.14 9.63
C ASP A 80 0.28 -15.16 9.10
N LYS A 81 0.70 -14.14 8.32
CA LYS A 81 2.01 -14.10 7.64
C LYS A 81 2.93 -13.07 8.27
N LYS A 82 4.24 -13.34 8.20
CA LYS A 82 5.26 -12.35 8.57
C LYS A 82 5.19 -11.15 7.61
N VAL A 83 5.11 -9.95 8.15
CA VAL A 83 4.99 -8.72 7.37
C VAL A 83 6.37 -8.19 7.01
N LEU A 84 6.57 -7.92 5.72
CA LEU A 84 7.69 -7.16 5.18
C LEU A 84 7.18 -5.78 4.73
N VAL A 85 7.88 -4.74 5.09
CA VAL A 85 7.55 -3.36 4.68
C VAL A 85 8.37 -2.98 3.46
N LEU A 86 7.69 -2.73 2.33
CA LEU A 86 8.25 -2.10 1.15
C LEU A 86 7.93 -0.61 1.20
N ALA A 87 8.93 0.23 1.29
CA ALA A 87 8.75 1.69 1.33
C ALA A 87 9.47 2.39 0.19
N GLY A 88 8.92 3.53 -0.24
CA GLY A 88 9.53 4.43 -1.21
C GLY A 88 8.78 5.74 -1.29
N TYR A 89 9.40 6.76 -1.89
CA TYR A 89 8.68 7.99 -2.16
C TYR A 89 7.49 7.70 -3.07
N TYR A 90 7.72 7.02 -4.18
CA TYR A 90 6.71 6.49 -5.09
C TYR A 90 7.02 5.03 -5.41
N VAL A 91 6.00 4.19 -5.47
CA VAL A 91 6.15 2.78 -5.85
C VAL A 91 5.48 2.56 -7.21
N PRO A 92 6.24 2.15 -8.25
CA PRO A 92 5.68 1.91 -9.59
C PRO A 92 4.56 0.87 -9.59
N GLN A 93 3.60 1.01 -10.51
CA GLN A 93 2.44 0.12 -10.60
C GLN A 93 2.86 -1.34 -10.90
N GLU A 94 3.91 -1.54 -11.68
CA GLU A 94 4.47 -2.87 -11.95
C GLU A 94 4.94 -3.55 -10.66
N VAL A 95 5.60 -2.80 -9.77
CA VAL A 95 6.03 -3.31 -8.46
C VAL A 95 4.80 -3.63 -7.59
N LYS A 96 3.81 -2.74 -7.56
CA LYS A 96 2.54 -2.97 -6.84
C LYS A 96 1.86 -4.25 -7.29
N SER A 97 1.77 -4.47 -8.60
CA SER A 97 1.18 -5.68 -9.18
C SER A 97 1.95 -6.95 -8.79
N ARG A 98 3.29 -6.90 -8.75
CA ARG A 98 4.13 -8.01 -8.29
C ARG A 98 3.97 -8.27 -6.80
N VAL A 99 3.85 -7.24 -5.98
CA VAL A 99 3.57 -7.37 -4.55
C VAL A 99 2.23 -8.08 -4.32
N VAL A 100 1.19 -7.70 -5.06
CA VAL A 100 -0.11 -8.38 -4.99
C VAL A 100 0.02 -9.86 -5.34
N GLN A 101 0.76 -10.19 -6.40
CA GLN A 101 1.00 -11.58 -6.79
C GLN A 101 1.79 -12.35 -5.71
N PHE A 102 2.86 -11.76 -5.20
CA PHE A 102 3.64 -12.34 -4.11
C PHE A 102 2.75 -12.63 -2.89
N ASN A 103 1.95 -11.67 -2.45
CA ASN A 103 1.07 -11.80 -1.29
C ASN A 103 0.02 -12.92 -1.45
N LYS A 104 -0.43 -13.19 -2.69
CA LYS A 104 -1.36 -14.28 -3.00
C LYS A 104 -0.71 -15.64 -2.95
N THR A 105 0.53 -15.76 -3.40
CA THR A 105 1.20 -17.05 -3.61
C THR A 105 2.16 -17.44 -2.49
N ASN A 106 2.77 -16.47 -1.79
CA ASN A 106 3.70 -16.77 -0.70
C ASN A 106 2.94 -17.18 0.56
N PRO A 107 3.20 -18.35 1.15
CA PRO A 107 2.49 -18.81 2.34
C PRO A 107 3.00 -18.20 3.65
N GLU A 108 4.25 -17.71 3.69
CA GLU A 108 4.93 -17.32 4.92
C GLU A 108 5.02 -15.81 5.10
N TYR A 109 5.24 -15.06 4.01
CA TYR A 109 5.44 -13.62 4.04
C TYR A 109 4.34 -12.85 3.33
N ARG A 110 4.16 -11.61 3.77
CA ARG A 110 3.30 -10.62 3.14
C ARG A 110 4.03 -9.29 3.06
N ILE A 111 4.02 -8.66 1.89
CA ILE A 111 4.56 -7.32 1.69
C ILE A 111 3.44 -6.28 1.84
N VAL A 112 3.67 -5.29 2.70
CA VAL A 112 2.83 -4.09 2.85
C VAL A 112 3.58 -2.91 2.24
N ILE A 113 2.91 -2.14 1.38
CA ILE A 113 3.50 -0.98 0.72
C ILE A 113 3.23 0.28 1.54
N LYS A 114 4.28 1.10 1.71
CA LYS A 114 4.21 2.43 2.31
C LYS A 114 4.79 3.46 1.34
N GLU A 115 3.90 4.30 0.79
CA GLU A 115 4.28 5.38 -0.12
C GLU A 115 4.27 6.72 0.60
N TYR A 116 5.23 7.56 0.27
CA TYR A 116 5.43 8.83 0.95
C TYR A 116 5.08 10.07 0.12
N HIS A 117 4.96 9.97 -1.22
CA HIS A 117 4.52 11.09 -2.06
C HIS A 117 3.16 11.67 -1.64
N THR A 118 2.33 10.88 -0.96
CA THR A 118 1.02 11.32 -0.43
C THR A 118 1.11 12.36 0.68
N TYR A 119 2.29 12.58 1.25
CA TYR A 119 2.54 13.63 2.24
C TYR A 119 2.90 14.98 1.61
N ASP A 120 3.16 15.03 0.30
CA ASP A 120 3.45 16.28 -0.39
C ASP A 120 2.22 17.19 -0.40
N THR A 121 2.48 18.48 -0.29
CA THR A 121 1.47 19.53 -0.37
C THR A 121 1.83 20.52 -1.48
N MET A 122 0.91 21.43 -1.81
CA MET A 122 1.21 22.53 -2.74
C MET A 122 2.28 23.48 -2.20
N GLU A 123 2.46 23.53 -0.88
CA GLU A 123 3.44 24.40 -0.21
C GLU A 123 4.79 23.71 -0.02
N ASP A 124 4.81 22.38 0.14
CA ASP A 124 6.01 21.56 0.32
C ASP A 124 5.94 20.29 -0.51
N GLY A 125 6.50 20.34 -1.72
CA GLY A 125 6.62 19.18 -2.62
C GLY A 125 7.72 18.20 -2.21
N MET A 126 8.42 18.40 -1.08
CA MET A 126 9.44 17.51 -0.54
C MET A 126 9.02 16.90 0.80
N ALA A 127 7.81 17.17 1.27
CA ALA A 127 7.31 16.68 2.55
C ALA A 127 7.37 15.15 2.64
N GLY A 128 7.07 14.46 1.55
CA GLY A 128 7.16 13.00 1.45
C GLY A 128 8.57 12.46 1.65
N TYR A 129 9.57 13.05 1.00
CA TYR A 129 10.99 12.68 1.20
C TYR A 129 11.45 12.96 2.63
N ASN A 130 11.11 14.13 3.16
CA ASN A 130 11.44 14.49 4.52
C ASN A 130 10.84 13.49 5.52
N ARG A 131 9.58 13.12 5.32
CA ARG A 131 8.90 12.14 6.17
C ARG A 131 9.53 10.75 6.07
N LEU A 132 9.87 10.28 4.86
CA LEU A 132 10.56 9.00 4.66
C LEU A 132 11.90 8.97 5.37
N ASN A 133 12.71 10.02 5.23
CA ASN A 133 14.00 10.13 5.93
C ASN A 133 13.83 10.16 7.45
N MET A 134 12.84 10.86 7.97
CA MET A 134 12.54 10.86 9.42
C MET A 134 12.14 9.48 9.92
N ASP A 135 11.25 8.79 9.21
CA ASP A 135 10.81 7.45 9.59
C ASP A 135 11.99 6.45 9.59
N ILE A 136 12.92 6.57 8.62
CA ILE A 136 14.15 5.75 8.58
C ILE A 136 15.05 6.04 9.80
N LEU A 137 15.18 7.30 10.18
CA LEU A 137 16.03 7.69 11.34
C LEU A 137 15.41 7.28 12.67
N GLU A 138 14.09 7.35 12.79
CA GLU A 138 13.38 7.09 14.06
C GLU A 138 13.09 5.60 14.26
N ARG A 139 12.78 4.88 13.19
CA ARG A 139 12.23 3.51 13.24
C ARG A 139 13.13 2.46 12.58
N GLY A 140 14.17 2.89 11.90
CA GLY A 140 15.06 2.04 11.09
C GLY A 140 14.58 1.92 9.64
N LEU A 141 15.40 1.24 8.84
CA LEU A 141 15.09 0.96 7.44
C LEU A 141 13.88 0.03 7.30
N PRO A 142 13.05 0.22 6.26
CA PRO A 142 12.09 -0.79 5.84
C PRO A 142 12.84 -2.07 5.36
N ASP A 143 12.13 -3.19 5.28
CA ASP A 143 12.72 -4.45 4.78
C ASP A 143 13.12 -4.33 3.31
N ILE A 144 12.35 -3.58 2.52
CA ILE A 144 12.60 -3.29 1.10
C ILE A 144 12.45 -1.79 0.87
N LEU A 145 13.47 -1.17 0.27
CA LEU A 145 13.48 0.26 -0.03
C LEU A 145 13.53 0.48 -1.55
N ILE A 146 12.53 1.18 -2.09
CA ILE A 146 12.57 1.69 -3.47
C ILE A 146 13.31 3.03 -3.45
N VAL A 147 14.41 3.09 -4.16
CA VAL A 147 15.26 4.27 -4.25
C VAL A 147 15.12 4.93 -5.62
N ASP A 148 15.20 6.24 -5.64
CA ASP A 148 15.24 7.07 -6.85
C ASP A 148 16.44 8.01 -6.83
N SER A 149 16.53 8.91 -7.82
CA SER A 149 17.67 9.82 -7.98
C SER A 149 17.84 10.86 -6.86
N TYR A 150 16.81 11.11 -6.08
CA TYR A 150 16.85 12.05 -4.94
C TYR A 150 17.30 11.38 -3.64
N PHE A 151 17.42 10.07 -3.64
CA PHE A 151 17.76 9.31 -2.44
C PHE A 151 19.28 9.36 -2.18
N PRO A 152 19.72 9.59 -0.94
CA PRO A 152 21.15 9.61 -0.58
C PRO A 152 21.74 8.20 -0.45
N VAL A 153 21.66 7.40 -1.52
CA VAL A 153 22.06 5.97 -1.55
C VAL A 153 23.50 5.77 -1.07
N SER A 154 24.43 6.62 -1.52
CA SER A 154 25.85 6.54 -1.11
C SER A 154 26.02 6.69 0.40
N GLY A 155 25.20 7.54 1.04
CA GLY A 155 25.20 7.70 2.48
C GLY A 155 24.72 6.46 3.23
N TYR A 156 23.76 5.73 2.67
CA TYR A 156 23.28 4.46 3.25
C TYR A 156 24.27 3.32 3.06
N ILE A 157 24.89 3.23 1.87
CA ILE A 157 25.95 2.26 1.60
C ILE A 157 27.13 2.44 2.57
N SER A 158 27.62 3.69 2.73
CA SER A 158 28.76 3.99 3.59
C SER A 158 28.53 3.65 5.09
N LYS A 159 27.26 3.64 5.50
CA LYS A 159 26.83 3.25 6.85
C LYS A 159 26.51 1.76 6.99
N GLY A 160 26.65 0.96 5.93
CA GLY A 160 26.32 -0.45 5.94
C GLY A 160 24.84 -0.77 6.16
N LEU A 161 23.94 0.16 5.74
CA LEU A 161 22.51 0.02 5.98
C LEU A 161 21.81 -0.82 4.90
N LEU A 162 22.44 -1.01 3.74
CA LEU A 162 21.87 -1.79 2.63
C LEU A 162 22.56 -3.15 2.55
N ALA A 163 21.80 -4.20 2.27
CA ALA A 163 22.32 -5.53 2.02
C ALA A 163 22.98 -5.62 0.64
N ASP A 164 24.01 -6.46 0.52
CA ASP A 164 24.62 -6.81 -0.77
C ASP A 164 23.70 -7.80 -1.51
N ILE A 165 22.97 -7.30 -2.50
CA ILE A 165 22.02 -8.09 -3.29
C ILE A 165 22.75 -9.08 -4.19
N ASP A 166 23.96 -8.76 -4.71
CA ASP A 166 24.73 -9.66 -5.59
C ASP A 166 25.10 -10.95 -4.85
N ALA A 167 25.47 -10.84 -3.56
CA ALA A 167 25.74 -11.99 -2.73
C ALA A 167 24.50 -12.86 -2.48
N LEU A 168 23.32 -12.24 -2.37
CA LEU A 168 22.05 -12.96 -2.19
C LEU A 168 21.63 -13.69 -3.47
N ILE A 169 21.77 -13.04 -4.64
CA ILE A 169 21.47 -13.65 -5.95
C ILE A 169 22.39 -14.83 -6.23
N ALA A 170 23.69 -14.69 -5.98
CA ALA A 170 24.65 -15.77 -6.16
C ALA A 170 24.42 -16.99 -5.24
N ALA A 171 23.72 -16.82 -4.14
CA ALA A 171 23.37 -17.91 -3.23
C ALA A 171 22.06 -18.63 -3.63
N ASP A 172 21.28 -18.09 -4.56
CA ASP A 172 19.99 -18.63 -5.02
C ASP A 172 20.12 -19.42 -6.36
N GLU A 173 21.33 -19.39 -7.00
CA GLU A 173 21.71 -20.21 -8.18
C GLU A 173 22.26 -21.58 -7.76
#